data_1c8b1b42749c94a8c0194dd1a0143c05
#
_entry.id   1c8b1b42749c94a8c0194dd1a0143c05
#
_cell.length_a   1.000
_cell.length_b   1.000
_cell.length_c   1.000
_cell.angle_alpha   90.00
_cell.angle_beta   90.00
_cell.angle_gamma   90.00
#
_symmetry.space_group_name_H-M   'P 1'
#
loop_
_entity.id
_entity.type
_entity.pdbx_description
1 polymer ?
#
loop_
_entity_poly.entity_id
_entity_poly.type
_entity_poly.pdbx_seq_one_letter_code
_entity_poly.pdbx_strand_id
1 'polypeptide(L)'
;MEETIQLTELYFKEYIQHLIWIGLSLMSWMLAKDFLARFAAGLSFYWDKNFHPGDHVIIDNEEAIIVSIGIKETVFEIKTKNQGIKWRYVPNDKIKSLKIEKII
;
A
#
# COMPACT_ATOMS: atom_id res chain seq x y z
N MET A 1 -39.07 -40.70 -6.55
CA MET A 1 -38.20 -40.39 -5.39
C MET A 1 -36.76 -40.09 -5.81
N GLU A 2 -36.16 -40.89 -6.65
CA GLU A 2 -34.81 -40.67 -7.15
C GLU A 2 -34.69 -39.39 -8.00
N GLU A 3 -35.70 -39.10 -8.84
CA GLU A 3 -35.72 -37.90 -9.66
C GLU A 3 -35.73 -36.63 -8.82
N THR A 4 -36.45 -36.61 -7.72
CA THR A 4 -36.55 -35.49 -6.81
C THR A 4 -35.22 -35.23 -6.11
N ILE A 5 -34.53 -36.30 -5.72
CA ILE A 5 -33.20 -36.20 -5.08
C ILE A 5 -32.18 -35.67 -6.07
N GLN A 6 -32.20 -36.15 -7.32
CA GLN A 6 -31.27 -35.67 -8.37
C GLN A 6 -31.49 -34.18 -8.70
N LEU A 7 -32.76 -33.76 -8.79
CA LEU A 7 -33.09 -32.36 -9.03
C LEU A 7 -32.61 -31.45 -7.87
N THR A 8 -32.79 -31.91 -6.65
CA THR A 8 -32.36 -31.19 -5.46
C THR A 8 -30.84 -31.03 -5.44
N GLU A 9 -30.11 -32.09 -5.79
CA GLU A 9 -28.65 -32.04 -5.88
C GLU A 9 -28.17 -31.07 -6.97
N LEU A 10 -28.84 -31.06 -8.13
CA LEU A 10 -28.49 -30.14 -9.22
C LEU A 10 -28.73 -28.70 -8.83
N TYR A 11 -29.85 -28.38 -8.20
CA TYR A 11 -30.11 -27.02 -7.71
C TYR A 11 -29.13 -26.62 -6.63
N PHE A 12 -28.74 -27.54 -5.77
CA PHE A 12 -27.76 -27.29 -4.72
C PHE A 12 -26.39 -26.98 -5.30
N LYS A 13 -25.97 -27.72 -6.34
CA LYS A 13 -24.69 -27.44 -7.03
C LYS A 13 -24.68 -26.07 -7.68
N GLU A 14 -25.74 -25.71 -8.39
CA GLU A 14 -25.86 -24.38 -8.99
C GLU A 14 -25.80 -23.28 -7.94
N TYR A 15 -26.49 -23.47 -6.83
CA TYR A 15 -26.51 -22.51 -5.74
C TYR A 15 -25.11 -22.33 -5.15
N ILE A 16 -24.39 -23.43 -4.90
CA ILE A 16 -23.02 -23.38 -4.40
C ILE A 16 -22.07 -22.69 -5.37
N GLN A 17 -22.19 -22.96 -6.67
CA GLN A 17 -21.37 -22.29 -7.68
C GLN A 17 -21.58 -20.78 -7.66
N HIS A 18 -22.81 -20.32 -7.59
CA HIS A 18 -23.11 -18.90 -7.50
C HIS A 18 -22.53 -18.28 -6.23
N LEU A 19 -22.63 -18.96 -5.10
CA LEU A 19 -22.04 -18.49 -3.85
C LEU A 19 -20.53 -18.37 -3.93
N ILE A 20 -19.85 -19.34 -4.56
CA ILE A 20 -18.39 -19.31 -4.74
C ILE A 20 -18.00 -18.12 -5.60
N TRP A 21 -18.69 -17.90 -6.72
CA TRP A 21 -18.40 -16.78 -7.59
C TRP A 21 -18.61 -15.42 -6.92
N ILE A 22 -19.70 -15.30 -6.15
CA ILE A 22 -19.98 -14.09 -5.38
C ILE A 22 -18.90 -13.86 -4.34
N GLY A 23 -18.51 -14.90 -3.61
CA GLY A 23 -17.47 -14.81 -2.60
C GLY A 23 -16.11 -14.41 -3.19
N LEU A 24 -15.73 -15.04 -4.31
CA LEU A 24 -14.49 -14.70 -5.00
C LEU A 24 -14.50 -13.26 -5.53
N SER A 25 -15.63 -12.82 -6.06
CA SER A 25 -15.77 -11.44 -6.55
C SER A 25 -15.63 -10.44 -5.41
N LEU A 26 -16.26 -10.70 -4.26
CA LEU A 26 -16.15 -9.83 -3.09
C LEU A 26 -14.72 -9.78 -2.55
N MET A 27 -14.04 -10.93 -2.46
CA MET A 27 -12.65 -10.98 -2.01
C MET A 27 -11.74 -10.21 -2.95
N SER A 28 -11.92 -10.40 -4.26
CA SER A 28 -11.15 -9.68 -5.26
C SER A 28 -11.35 -8.17 -5.17
N TRP A 29 -12.59 -7.74 -4.94
CA TRP A 29 -12.91 -6.32 -4.77
C TRP A 29 -12.24 -5.74 -3.53
N MET A 30 -12.30 -6.45 -2.41
CA MET A 30 -11.67 -5.99 -1.17
C MET A 30 -10.16 -5.84 -1.32
N LEU A 31 -9.49 -6.82 -1.95
CA LEU A 31 -8.06 -6.76 -2.22
C LEU A 31 -7.71 -5.64 -3.18
N ALA A 32 -8.51 -5.47 -4.25
CA ALA A 32 -8.30 -4.40 -5.21
C ALA A 32 -8.49 -3.03 -4.57
N LYS A 33 -9.49 -2.88 -3.71
CA LYS A 33 -9.75 -1.63 -3.00
C LYS A 33 -8.58 -1.24 -2.11
N ASP A 34 -8.05 -2.19 -1.33
CA ASP A 34 -6.90 -1.95 -0.46
C ASP A 34 -5.66 -1.58 -1.28
N PHE A 35 -5.41 -2.31 -2.37
CA PHE A 35 -4.28 -2.03 -3.25
C PHE A 35 -4.39 -0.64 -3.85
N LEU A 36 -5.57 -0.28 -4.37
CA LEU A 36 -5.78 1.03 -4.97
C LEU A 36 -5.61 2.16 -3.96
N ALA A 37 -6.08 1.97 -2.72
CA ALA A 37 -5.92 2.97 -1.67
C ALA A 37 -4.43 3.19 -1.34
N ARG A 38 -3.65 2.13 -1.22
CA ARG A 38 -2.20 2.22 -0.96
C ARG A 38 -1.48 2.85 -2.14
N PHE A 39 -1.83 2.45 -3.35
CA PHE A 39 -1.23 2.99 -4.56
C PHE A 39 -1.52 4.48 -4.70
N ALA A 40 -2.77 4.89 -4.45
CA ALA A 40 -3.15 6.30 -4.49
C ALA A 40 -2.39 7.12 -3.44
N ALA A 41 -2.22 6.60 -2.23
CA ALA A 41 -1.46 7.27 -1.19
C ALA A 41 0.01 7.44 -1.61
N GLY A 42 0.60 6.41 -2.24
CA GLY A 42 1.96 6.49 -2.74
C GLY A 42 2.12 7.48 -3.87
N LEU A 43 1.18 7.49 -4.82
CA LEU A 43 1.21 8.47 -5.91
C LEU A 43 1.02 9.89 -5.40
N SER A 44 0.17 10.08 -4.38
CA SER A 44 -0.02 11.39 -3.77
C SER A 44 1.29 11.96 -3.25
N PHE A 45 2.10 11.14 -2.60
CA PHE A 45 3.41 11.57 -2.14
C PHE A 45 4.38 11.82 -3.29
N TYR A 46 4.38 10.96 -4.31
CA TYR A 46 5.25 11.11 -5.48
C TYR A 46 5.00 12.44 -6.19
N TRP A 47 3.74 12.86 -6.27
CA TRP A 47 3.37 14.13 -6.91
C TRP A 47 3.27 15.31 -5.96
N ASP A 48 3.68 15.14 -4.71
CA ASP A 48 3.67 16.23 -3.75
C ASP A 48 4.76 17.26 -4.14
N LYS A 49 4.32 18.50 -4.31
CA LYS A 49 5.21 19.59 -4.71
C LYS A 49 6.09 20.09 -3.57
N ASN A 50 5.78 19.73 -2.33
CA ASN A 50 6.51 20.19 -1.17
C ASN A 50 7.81 19.42 -0.94
N PHE A 51 7.92 18.22 -1.48
CA PHE A 51 9.08 17.36 -1.29
C PHE A 51 9.73 17.03 -2.62
N HIS A 52 11.03 17.28 -2.71
CA HIS A 52 11.83 16.99 -3.90
C HIS A 52 13.11 16.27 -3.51
N PRO A 53 13.71 15.47 -4.42
CA PRO A 53 15.02 14.90 -4.15
C PRO A 53 16.05 15.99 -3.84
N GLY A 54 16.86 15.75 -2.82
CA GLY A 54 17.84 16.71 -2.34
C GLY A 54 17.35 17.59 -1.19
N ASP A 55 16.07 17.54 -0.86
CA ASP A 55 15.53 18.34 0.24
C ASP A 55 15.99 17.79 1.59
N HIS A 56 16.30 18.73 2.50
CA HIS A 56 16.61 18.39 3.88
C HIS A 56 15.33 18.29 4.69
N VAL A 57 15.14 17.15 5.35
CA VAL A 57 13.94 16.88 6.15
C VAL A 57 14.36 16.29 7.49
N ILE A 58 13.43 16.34 8.45
CA ILE A 58 13.59 15.68 9.74
C ILE A 58 12.58 14.55 9.82
N ILE A 59 13.05 13.31 9.99
CA ILE A 59 12.23 12.13 10.13
C ILE A 59 12.48 11.55 11.52
N ASP A 60 11.42 11.41 12.33
CA ASP A 60 11.51 10.84 13.68
C ASP A 60 12.65 11.48 14.51
N ASN A 61 12.77 12.81 14.42
CA ASN A 61 13.81 13.61 15.10
C ASN A 61 15.23 13.37 14.59
N GLU A 62 15.40 12.74 13.43
CA GLU A 62 16.70 12.55 12.79
C GLU A 62 16.79 13.37 11.51
N GLU A 63 17.93 14.01 11.28
CA GLU A 63 18.16 14.75 10.04
C GLU A 63 18.35 13.77 8.88
N ALA A 64 17.66 14.04 7.79
CA ALA A 64 17.72 13.22 6.59
C ALA A 64 17.70 14.07 5.33
N ILE A 65 18.18 13.48 4.25
CA ILE A 65 18.11 14.08 2.92
C ILE A 65 17.34 13.12 2.02
N ILE A 66 16.41 13.63 1.24
CA ILE A 66 15.67 12.81 0.28
C ILE A 66 16.62 12.51 -0.89
N VAL A 67 16.96 11.23 -1.05
CA VAL A 67 17.82 10.77 -2.15
C VAL A 67 17.03 10.63 -3.43
N SER A 68 15.91 9.95 -3.36
CA SER A 68 15.04 9.74 -4.51
C SER A 68 13.60 9.50 -4.05
N ILE A 69 12.66 9.93 -4.88
CA ILE A 69 11.25 9.71 -4.66
C ILE A 69 10.77 8.84 -5.80
N GLY A 70 10.44 7.57 -5.48
CA GLY A 70 9.88 6.63 -6.44
C GLY A 70 8.36 6.56 -6.34
N ILE A 71 7.75 5.84 -7.26
CA ILE A 71 6.29 5.64 -7.26
C ILE A 71 5.87 4.78 -6.08
N LYS A 72 6.68 3.78 -5.73
CA LYS A 72 6.37 2.81 -4.68
C LYS A 72 7.02 3.17 -3.35
N GLU A 73 8.27 3.61 -3.37
CA GLU A 73 9.03 3.88 -2.15
C GLU A 73 9.93 5.10 -2.33
N THR A 74 10.27 5.71 -1.22
CA THR A 74 11.16 6.87 -1.17
C THR A 74 12.39 6.50 -0.36
N VAL A 75 13.57 6.93 -0.83
CA VAL A 75 14.83 6.64 -0.17
C VAL A 75 15.31 7.90 0.55
N PHE A 76 15.59 7.74 1.84
CA PHE A 76 16.12 8.80 2.69
C PHE A 76 17.54 8.45 3.12
N GLU A 77 18.43 9.43 3.05
CA GLU A 77 19.78 9.29 3.59
C GLU A 77 19.80 9.92 4.99
N ILE A 78 20.00 9.11 6.01
CA ILE A 78 19.95 9.53 7.40
C ILE A 78 21.36 9.58 7.96
N LYS A 79 21.73 10.73 8.51
CA LYS A 79 23.01 10.90 9.20
C LYS A 79 22.84 10.57 10.66
N THR A 80 23.51 9.50 11.10
CA THR A 80 23.56 9.13 12.51
C THR A 80 24.92 9.50 13.08
N LYS A 81 24.93 10.04 14.30
CA LYS A 81 26.18 10.48 14.94
C LYS A 81 27.16 9.36 15.21
N ASN A 82 26.67 8.15 15.43
CA ASN A 82 27.51 7.02 15.86
C ASN A 82 27.73 5.94 14.79
N GLN A 83 26.95 5.92 13.69
CA GLN A 83 27.00 4.84 12.71
C GLN A 83 27.20 5.31 11.27
N GLY A 84 27.40 6.62 11.06
CA GLY A 84 27.60 7.17 9.75
C GLY A 84 26.31 7.37 8.98
N ILE A 85 26.38 7.21 7.67
CA ILE A 85 25.27 7.49 6.77
C ILE A 85 24.50 6.18 6.50
N LYS A 86 23.18 6.22 6.65
CA LYS A 86 22.29 5.09 6.35
C LYS A 86 21.25 5.48 5.33
N TRP A 87 20.93 4.58 4.43
CA TRP A 87 19.79 4.74 3.54
C TRP A 87 18.59 3.98 4.11
N ARG A 88 17.49 4.68 4.23
CA ARG A 88 16.22 4.08 4.69
C ARG A 88 15.22 4.09 3.55
N TYR A 89 14.72 2.92 3.21
CA TYR A 89 13.69 2.76 2.18
C TYR A 89 12.33 2.74 2.87
N VAL A 90 11.50 3.74 2.58
CA VAL A 90 10.18 3.86 3.20
C VAL A 90 9.11 3.75 2.10
N PRO A 91 8.19 2.79 2.21
CA PRO A 91 7.06 2.74 1.28
C PRO A 91 6.25 4.02 1.33
N ASN A 92 5.83 4.52 0.17
CA ASN A 92 5.13 5.79 0.08
C ASN A 92 3.81 5.81 0.84
N ASP A 93 3.13 4.66 0.94
CA ASP A 93 1.88 4.56 1.70
C ASP A 93 2.07 4.71 3.20
N LYS A 94 3.29 4.48 3.71
CA LYS A 94 3.61 4.62 5.13
C LYS A 94 4.22 5.97 5.49
N ILE A 95 4.55 6.80 4.50
CA ILE A 95 5.16 8.10 4.76
C ILE A 95 4.23 9.01 5.56
N LYS A 96 2.93 8.93 5.33
CA LYS A 96 1.95 9.73 6.07
C LYS A 96 1.91 9.41 7.56
N SER A 97 2.28 8.20 7.95
CA SER A 97 2.34 7.82 9.37
C SER A 97 3.63 8.25 10.04
N LEU A 98 4.64 8.62 9.26
CA LEU A 98 5.90 9.16 9.76
C LEU A 98 5.79 10.67 9.93
N LYS A 99 6.40 11.17 10.99
CA LYS A 99 6.46 12.60 11.21
C LYS A 99 7.62 13.17 10.41
N ILE A 100 7.30 13.76 9.25
CA ILE A 100 8.29 14.37 8.36
C ILE A 100 8.16 15.87 8.44
N GLU A 101 9.24 16.54 8.78
CA GLU A 101 9.32 17.99 8.80
C GLU A 101 10.35 18.45 7.77
N LYS A 102 9.99 19.45 6.96
CA LYS A 102 10.90 20.00 5.96
C LYS A 102 11.66 21.18 6.56
N ILE A 103 12.96 21.16 6.40
CA ILE A 103 13.83 22.28 6.80
C ILE A 103 13.83 23.31 5.67
N ILE A 104 13.39 24.49 5.97
CA ILE A 104 13.32 25.61 5.03
C ILE A 104 14.57 26.47 5.11
#